data_cc6cb338f1b09efec65966a15bdc7920
#
_entry.id   cc6cb338f1b09efec65966a15bdc7920
#
_cell.length_a   1.000
_cell.length_b   1.000
_cell.length_c   1.000
_cell.angle_alpha   90.00
_cell.angle_beta   90.00
_cell.angle_gamma   90.00
#
_symmetry.space_group_name_H-M   'P 1'
#
loop_
_entity.id
_entity.type
_entity.pdbx_description
1 polymer ?
#
loop_
_entity_poly.entity_id
_entity_poly.type
_entity_poly.pdbx_seq_one_letter_code
_entity_poly.pdbx_strand_id
1 'polypeptide(L)'
;MFIPNQSIFRRLTRFQPLLLTLTLAALLAAGAPTCARAGITGAVKTETLPNGLKVLVLENHKAPVATFNLFTKVGSRNESFGKTGISHLVEHLKFRGTKKYGPEQFSNIIQENGGMDNAFTGADFTDYFEVINRDHLDVPIGLEADRMANFDPKGFASELAVVEEERRMRTDDNPEDALSEAAQAQAFVEHPYHWPVIGWMQDIQRLTLADALKYHSVYYSPQNAIAVAVGDFDANKVLKQISESFGPIKNGPKPPPVLEVEPPQQGERKIVLRHAANLPAFTEAYHVPNYRIGGADAFALEIASEILSDGKSSRLYRTMVLDKRMVVEVSASYDMTSFDPGLFELSAQMRPGVKTDDAIAEADKVIEQLKAQAVSAEELQKAKNLEQSSFVFAQDSIFEEALQLGVWEMLGDYHLMDRYLGEIDKVTAADVQRVAKKYLVANNRTLGVLMPTGILPHEQGGGSGGMVHHAPALGATDSMLEVVPMRAARAASATDEVVR
;
A
#
# COMPACT_ATOMS: atom_id res chain seq x y z
N MET A 1 13.96 81.54 49.42
CA MET A 1 12.97 80.44 49.61
C MET A 1 12.79 79.71 48.33
N PHE A 2 13.62 78.63 48.14
CA PHE A 2 13.69 77.89 46.88
C PHE A 2 12.80 76.66 46.99
N ILE A 3 11.93 76.46 45.99
CA ILE A 3 11.11 75.27 45.85
C ILE A 3 11.81 74.38 44.80
N PRO A 4 12.18 73.14 45.12
CA PRO A 4 12.85 72.27 44.12
C PRO A 4 11.79 71.59 43.19
N ASN A 5 12.18 71.54 41.95
CA ASN A 5 11.45 71.07 40.79
C ASN A 5 11.25 69.55 40.82
N GLN A 6 10.00 69.08 40.83
CA GLN A 6 9.55 67.66 40.94
C GLN A 6 9.59 66.88 39.59
N SER A 7 10.40 67.30 38.61
CA SER A 7 10.35 66.72 37.27
C SER A 7 11.29 65.50 37.00
N ILE A 8 12.12 65.12 37.95
CA ILE A 8 13.14 64.04 37.70
C ILE A 8 12.66 62.67 38.21
N PHE A 9 11.74 62.62 39.18
CA PHE A 9 11.30 61.33 39.72
C PHE A 9 10.18 60.61 38.92
N ARG A 10 9.58 61.25 37.91
CA ARG A 10 8.53 60.62 37.09
C ARG A 10 9.04 59.82 35.86
N ARG A 11 10.33 59.85 35.55
CA ARG A 11 10.93 59.11 34.39
C ARG A 11 11.53 57.74 34.72
N LEU A 12 11.76 57.43 35.96
CA LEU A 12 12.39 56.17 36.37
C LEU A 12 11.36 55.05 36.71
N THR A 13 10.09 55.38 36.95
CA THR A 13 9.05 54.39 37.31
C THR A 13 8.30 53.79 36.11
N ARG A 14 8.56 54.27 34.87
CA ARG A 14 7.88 53.73 33.67
C ARG A 14 8.68 52.65 32.94
N PHE A 15 9.92 52.39 33.29
CA PHE A 15 10.74 51.34 32.60
C PHE A 15 10.82 50.01 33.37
N GLN A 16 10.46 49.94 34.64
CA GLN A 16 10.51 48.67 35.37
C GLN A 16 9.42 47.65 35.03
N PRO A 17 8.18 47.97 34.67
CA PRO A 17 7.21 46.92 34.29
C PRO A 17 7.47 46.31 32.90
N LEU A 18 8.18 47.01 32.00
CA LEU A 18 8.47 46.51 30.65
C LEU A 18 9.61 45.50 30.63
N LEU A 19 10.59 45.67 31.51
CA LEU A 19 11.71 44.69 31.65
C LEU A 19 11.22 43.41 32.37
N LEU A 20 10.35 43.53 33.34
CA LEU A 20 9.79 42.36 34.07
C LEU A 20 8.86 41.53 33.17
N THR A 21 8.08 42.15 32.27
CA THR A 21 7.24 41.45 31.34
C THR A 21 8.01 40.79 30.22
N LEU A 22 9.11 41.38 29.74
CA LEU A 22 10.00 40.77 28.74
C LEU A 22 10.81 39.61 29.31
N THR A 23 11.27 39.67 30.56
CA THR A 23 11.95 38.52 31.20
C THR A 23 11.00 37.40 31.55
N LEU A 24 9.73 37.67 31.95
CA LEU A 24 8.71 36.65 32.20
C LEU A 24 8.23 35.99 30.91
N ALA A 25 8.11 36.74 29.79
CA ALA A 25 7.79 36.19 28.48
C ALA A 25 8.96 35.33 27.89
N ALA A 26 10.23 35.74 28.14
CA ALA A 26 11.41 34.95 27.75
C ALA A 26 11.55 33.66 28.58
N LEU A 27 11.20 33.69 29.87
CA LEU A 27 11.19 32.51 30.74
C LEU A 27 10.02 31.55 30.42
N LEU A 28 8.88 32.07 29.99
CA LEU A 28 7.76 31.24 29.51
C LEU A 28 8.03 30.62 28.12
N ALA A 29 8.79 31.30 27.26
CA ALA A 29 9.21 30.75 25.97
C ALA A 29 10.36 29.71 26.09
N ALA A 30 11.19 29.81 27.13
CA ALA A 30 12.25 28.85 27.40
C ALA A 30 11.79 27.59 28.17
N GLY A 31 10.59 27.62 28.70
CA GLY A 31 10.02 26.55 29.52
C GLY A 31 8.85 25.77 28.89
N ALA A 32 8.52 26.02 27.61
CA ALA A 32 7.64 25.10 26.92
C ALA A 32 8.41 23.78 26.77
N PRO A 33 8.00 22.69 27.46
CA PRO A 33 8.55 21.39 27.11
C PRO A 33 8.26 21.22 25.61
N THR A 34 9.28 21.16 24.78
CA THR A 34 9.18 20.46 23.53
C THR A 34 8.79 19.05 23.95
N CYS A 35 7.49 18.73 23.95
CA CYS A 35 7.06 17.35 23.87
C CYS A 35 7.73 16.85 22.58
N ALA A 36 8.92 16.29 22.72
CA ALA A 36 9.44 15.37 21.74
C ALA A 36 8.32 14.33 21.61
N ARG A 37 7.56 14.40 20.54
CA ARG A 37 6.57 13.39 20.19
C ARG A 37 7.39 12.11 20.16
N ALA A 38 7.26 11.27 21.18
CA ALA A 38 7.91 9.98 21.18
C ALA A 38 7.53 9.35 19.85
N GLY A 39 8.51 9.01 19.02
CA GLY A 39 8.22 8.38 17.74
C GLY A 39 7.44 7.11 17.99
N ILE A 40 6.57 6.72 17.09
CA ILE A 40 5.76 5.50 17.16
C ILE A 40 6.67 4.30 17.38
N THR A 41 7.83 4.32 16.73
CA THR A 41 8.79 3.21 16.73
C THR A 41 9.60 3.10 18.02
N GLY A 42 9.60 4.13 18.86
CA GLY A 42 10.35 4.12 20.13
C GLY A 42 9.86 3.08 21.15
N ALA A 43 8.62 2.60 21.00
CA ALA A 43 8.02 1.55 21.83
C ALA A 43 8.18 0.13 21.24
N VAL A 44 8.63 0.02 19.99
CA VAL A 44 8.81 -1.27 19.29
C VAL A 44 9.97 -2.04 19.91
N LYS A 45 9.71 -3.24 20.40
CA LYS A 45 10.74 -4.19 20.79
C LYS A 45 11.11 -5.05 19.60
N THR A 46 12.39 -5.22 19.36
CA THR A 46 12.88 -5.96 18.20
C THR A 46 13.93 -6.98 18.59
N GLU A 47 13.90 -8.13 17.92
CA GLU A 47 14.88 -9.20 18.04
C GLU A 47 15.15 -9.80 16.65
N THR A 48 16.37 -10.29 16.43
CA THR A 48 16.68 -11.15 15.29
C THR A 48 17.08 -12.50 15.82
N LEU A 49 16.26 -13.52 15.53
CA LEU A 49 16.51 -14.86 16.01
C LEU A 49 17.76 -15.48 15.37
N PRO A 50 18.37 -16.51 15.96
CA PRO A 50 19.56 -17.18 15.42
C PRO A 50 19.39 -17.73 14.00
N ASN A 51 18.16 -18.06 13.60
CA ASN A 51 17.82 -18.49 12.24
C ASN A 51 17.54 -17.33 11.26
N GLY A 52 17.69 -16.09 11.71
CA GLY A 52 17.57 -14.90 10.88
C GLY A 52 16.16 -14.29 10.80
N LEU A 53 15.15 -14.88 11.45
CA LEU A 53 13.83 -14.25 11.54
C LEU A 53 13.94 -12.92 12.29
N LYS A 54 13.52 -11.84 11.66
CA LYS A 54 13.36 -10.54 12.30
C LYS A 54 12.01 -10.48 12.99
N VAL A 55 11.97 -10.04 14.24
CA VAL A 55 10.74 -9.91 15.03
C VAL A 55 10.57 -8.48 15.49
N LEU A 56 9.39 -7.93 15.29
CA LEU A 56 8.94 -6.63 15.78
C LEU A 56 7.71 -6.81 16.65
N VAL A 57 7.70 -6.22 17.84
CA VAL A 57 6.59 -6.35 18.79
C VAL A 57 6.24 -4.96 19.34
N LEU A 58 4.99 -4.54 19.20
CA LEU A 58 4.49 -3.26 19.67
C LEU A 58 3.27 -3.45 20.59
N GLU A 59 3.38 -2.97 21.81
CA GLU A 59 2.24 -2.94 22.75
C GLU A 59 1.28 -1.82 22.38
N ASN A 60 0.00 -2.15 22.16
CA ASN A 60 -1.09 -1.22 21.91
C ASN A 60 -2.31 -1.63 22.74
N HIS A 61 -2.55 -0.92 23.85
CA HIS A 61 -3.57 -1.25 24.85
C HIS A 61 -4.91 -0.55 24.61
N LYS A 62 -5.18 -0.05 23.38
CA LYS A 62 -6.43 0.67 23.05
C LYS A 62 -7.65 -0.26 23.06
N ALA A 63 -7.49 -1.54 22.71
CA ALA A 63 -8.55 -2.54 22.65
C ALA A 63 -8.00 -3.94 23.02
N PRO A 64 -8.82 -4.87 23.53
CA PRO A 64 -8.38 -6.20 23.97
C PRO A 64 -8.19 -7.17 22.79
N VAL A 65 -7.46 -6.73 21.78
CA VAL A 65 -7.17 -7.47 20.54
C VAL A 65 -5.68 -7.42 20.22
N ALA A 66 -5.23 -8.36 19.40
CA ALA A 66 -3.87 -8.41 18.89
C ALA A 66 -3.87 -8.86 17.44
N THR A 67 -2.90 -8.42 16.66
CA THR A 67 -2.61 -8.95 15.33
C THR A 67 -1.24 -9.62 15.32
N PHE A 68 -1.12 -10.67 14.52
CA PHE A 68 0.14 -11.30 14.18
C PHE A 68 0.26 -11.31 12.67
N ASN A 69 1.34 -10.73 12.14
CA ASN A 69 1.62 -10.65 10.72
C ASN A 69 2.94 -11.38 10.45
N LEU A 70 2.96 -12.23 9.44
CA LEU A 70 4.16 -12.93 8.97
C LEU A 70 4.47 -12.55 7.53
N PHE A 71 5.30 -11.53 7.38
CA PHE A 71 5.79 -11.10 6.08
C PHE A 71 6.87 -12.04 5.57
N THR A 72 6.75 -12.43 4.31
CA THR A 72 7.80 -13.13 3.59
C THR A 72 8.28 -12.25 2.43
N LYS A 73 9.59 -12.03 2.31
CA LYS A 73 10.21 -11.19 1.28
C LYS A 73 10.20 -11.90 -0.07
N VAL A 74 9.01 -12.19 -0.55
CA VAL A 74 8.76 -12.87 -1.83
C VAL A 74 7.41 -12.47 -2.38
N GLY A 75 7.41 -12.08 -3.64
CA GLY A 75 6.23 -11.73 -4.42
C GLY A 75 6.49 -11.98 -5.90
N SER A 76 5.66 -11.41 -6.77
CA SER A 76 5.77 -11.68 -8.21
C SER A 76 7.12 -11.28 -8.81
N ARG A 77 7.83 -10.27 -8.26
CA ARG A 77 9.18 -9.90 -8.73
C ARG A 77 10.24 -11.00 -8.56
N ASN A 78 9.98 -12.00 -7.73
CA ASN A 78 10.90 -13.13 -7.51
C ASN A 78 10.64 -14.32 -8.45
N GLU A 79 9.67 -14.19 -9.32
CA GLU A 79 9.26 -15.22 -10.26
C GLU A 79 10.14 -15.24 -11.53
N SER A 80 9.84 -16.10 -12.46
CA SER A 80 10.55 -16.19 -13.74
C SER A 80 9.57 -16.47 -14.86
N PHE A 81 9.93 -16.12 -16.09
CA PHE A 81 9.17 -16.46 -17.28
C PHE A 81 8.77 -17.95 -17.32
N GLY A 82 7.52 -18.21 -17.63
CA GLY A 82 6.93 -19.55 -17.66
C GLY A 82 6.48 -20.08 -16.30
N LYS A 83 6.65 -19.28 -15.22
CA LYS A 83 6.27 -19.61 -13.84
C LYS A 83 5.64 -18.43 -13.09
N THR A 84 5.09 -17.47 -13.83
CA THR A 84 4.42 -16.32 -13.22
C THR A 84 3.15 -16.74 -12.49
N GLY A 85 2.80 -16.04 -11.39
CA GLY A 85 1.70 -16.39 -10.52
C GLY A 85 1.99 -17.46 -9.46
N ILE A 86 3.24 -17.97 -9.41
CA ILE A 86 3.59 -19.01 -8.44
C ILE A 86 3.59 -18.47 -7.00
N SER A 87 3.92 -17.21 -6.77
CA SER A 87 3.87 -16.58 -5.43
C SER A 87 2.45 -16.57 -4.90
N HIS A 88 1.50 -16.12 -5.72
CA HIS A 88 0.09 -16.08 -5.40
C HIS A 88 -0.50 -17.47 -5.21
N LEU A 89 -0.18 -18.42 -6.10
CA LEU A 89 -0.60 -19.82 -5.94
C LEU A 89 -0.06 -20.43 -4.64
N VAL A 90 1.17 -20.14 -4.23
CA VAL A 90 1.73 -20.63 -2.95
C VAL A 90 1.00 -20.00 -1.77
N GLU A 91 0.61 -18.73 -1.85
CA GLU A 91 -0.24 -18.09 -0.84
C GLU A 91 -1.52 -18.91 -0.63
N HIS A 92 -2.31 -19.17 -1.68
CA HIS A 92 -3.51 -19.99 -1.65
C HIS A 92 -3.25 -21.39 -1.06
N LEU A 93 -2.19 -22.04 -1.53
CA LEU A 93 -1.83 -23.39 -1.09
C LEU A 93 -1.47 -23.46 0.41
N LYS A 94 -1.02 -22.36 1.02
CA LYS A 94 -0.73 -22.31 2.45
C LYS A 94 -1.99 -22.41 3.31
N PHE A 95 -3.17 -22.15 2.79
CA PHE A 95 -4.45 -22.42 3.45
C PHE A 95 -4.93 -23.86 3.23
N ARG A 96 -4.26 -24.64 2.37
CA ARG A 96 -4.64 -26.01 2.00
C ARG A 96 -3.95 -27.09 2.87
N GLY A 97 -3.30 -26.68 3.95
CA GLY A 97 -2.84 -27.55 5.00
C GLY A 97 -1.34 -27.73 5.15
N THR A 98 -1.00 -28.37 6.23
CA THR A 98 0.35 -28.77 6.65
C THR A 98 0.39 -30.28 6.89
N LYS A 99 1.52 -30.77 7.36
CA LYS A 99 1.60 -32.17 7.83
C LYS A 99 0.70 -32.46 9.03
N LYS A 100 0.40 -31.41 9.83
CA LYS A 100 -0.37 -31.52 11.07
C LYS A 100 -1.84 -31.14 10.88
N TYR A 101 -2.11 -30.12 10.07
CA TYR A 101 -3.44 -29.57 9.87
C TYR A 101 -3.90 -29.81 8.44
N GLY A 102 -5.15 -30.26 8.27
CA GLY A 102 -5.79 -30.39 6.96
C GLY A 102 -6.26 -29.05 6.38
N PRO A 103 -6.81 -29.09 5.15
CA PRO A 103 -7.40 -27.91 4.53
C PRO A 103 -8.42 -27.24 5.47
N GLU A 104 -8.44 -25.91 5.48
CA GLU A 104 -9.37 -25.07 6.28
C GLU A 104 -9.25 -25.18 7.79
N GLN A 105 -8.51 -26.17 8.34
CA GLN A 105 -8.36 -26.32 9.78
C GLN A 105 -7.67 -25.13 10.43
N PHE A 106 -6.74 -24.48 9.72
CA PHE A 106 -6.08 -23.26 10.18
C PHE A 106 -7.12 -22.17 10.47
N SER A 107 -7.90 -21.79 9.45
CA SER A 107 -8.93 -20.73 9.55
C SER A 107 -10.02 -21.10 10.56
N ASN A 108 -10.43 -22.37 10.61
CA ASN A 108 -11.41 -22.83 11.60
C ASN A 108 -10.89 -22.66 13.04
N ILE A 109 -9.62 -22.98 13.30
CA ILE A 109 -9.03 -22.80 14.65
C ILE A 109 -8.98 -21.31 15.01
N ILE A 110 -8.60 -20.42 14.07
CA ILE A 110 -8.59 -18.97 14.30
C ILE A 110 -10.00 -18.48 14.62
N GLN A 111 -11.01 -18.88 13.84
CA GLN A 111 -12.42 -18.49 14.02
C GLN A 111 -13.00 -19.03 15.33
N GLU A 112 -12.69 -20.27 15.72
CA GLU A 112 -13.11 -20.86 17.01
C GLU A 112 -12.54 -20.11 18.22
N ASN A 113 -11.40 -19.41 18.05
CA ASN A 113 -10.80 -18.54 19.06
C ASN A 113 -11.21 -17.05 18.89
N GLY A 114 -12.25 -16.76 18.08
CA GLY A 114 -12.81 -15.43 17.90
C GLY A 114 -11.94 -14.50 17.06
N GLY A 115 -11.08 -15.05 16.20
CA GLY A 115 -10.23 -14.30 15.28
C GLY A 115 -10.67 -14.39 13.83
N MET A 116 -9.94 -13.69 13.00
CA MET A 116 -9.99 -13.74 11.54
C MET A 116 -8.58 -13.88 10.99
N ASP A 117 -8.44 -14.56 9.87
CA ASP A 117 -7.19 -14.73 9.15
C ASP A 117 -7.36 -14.37 7.68
N ASN A 118 -6.29 -13.88 7.07
CA ASN A 118 -6.22 -13.65 5.64
C ASN A 118 -4.75 -13.57 5.20
N ALA A 119 -4.53 -13.41 3.89
CA ALA A 119 -3.22 -13.14 3.31
C ALA A 119 -3.35 -12.31 2.04
N PHE A 120 -2.25 -11.75 1.59
CA PHE A 120 -2.15 -11.16 0.27
C PHE A 120 -0.72 -11.26 -0.26
N THR A 121 -0.63 -11.35 -1.58
CA THR A 121 0.64 -11.33 -2.31
C THR A 121 0.73 -10.04 -3.12
N GLY A 122 1.83 -9.31 -2.93
CA GLY A 122 2.22 -8.17 -3.77
C GLY A 122 3.33 -8.51 -4.75
N ALA A 123 3.86 -7.48 -5.39
CA ALA A 123 5.05 -7.64 -6.23
C ALA A 123 6.29 -8.00 -5.38
N ASP A 124 6.43 -7.44 -4.21
CA ASP A 124 7.66 -7.48 -3.39
C ASP A 124 7.60 -8.44 -2.22
N PHE A 125 6.40 -8.70 -1.68
CA PHE A 125 6.23 -9.52 -0.49
C PHE A 125 4.86 -10.20 -0.46
N THR A 126 4.76 -11.22 0.40
CA THR A 126 3.52 -11.86 0.79
C THR A 126 3.35 -11.70 2.30
N ASP A 127 2.19 -11.25 2.75
CA ASP A 127 1.84 -11.13 4.17
C ASP A 127 0.73 -12.12 4.52
N TYR A 128 0.88 -12.80 5.64
CA TYR A 128 -0.14 -13.63 6.28
C TYR A 128 -0.45 -13.00 7.62
N PHE A 129 -1.72 -12.76 7.93
CA PHE A 129 -2.08 -12.06 9.14
C PHE A 129 -3.32 -12.60 9.79
N GLU A 130 -3.32 -12.53 11.10
CA GLU A 130 -4.45 -12.87 11.95
C GLU A 130 -4.74 -11.71 12.92
N VAL A 131 -6.03 -11.41 13.08
CA VAL A 131 -6.52 -10.51 14.13
C VAL A 131 -7.36 -11.34 15.08
N ILE A 132 -7.01 -11.31 16.38
CA ILE A 132 -7.59 -12.22 17.35
C ILE A 132 -7.73 -11.54 18.73
N ASN A 133 -8.52 -12.12 19.63
CA ASN A 133 -8.52 -11.71 21.01
C ASN A 133 -7.12 -11.89 21.62
N ARG A 134 -6.65 -10.90 22.38
CA ARG A 134 -5.31 -10.88 23.01
C ARG A 134 -4.96 -12.13 23.80
N ASP A 135 -5.97 -12.78 24.42
CA ASP A 135 -5.75 -13.96 25.28
C ASP A 135 -5.44 -15.23 24.45
N HIS A 136 -5.59 -15.17 23.11
CA HIS A 136 -5.39 -16.26 22.17
C HIS A 136 -4.30 -15.99 21.12
N LEU A 137 -3.43 -14.98 21.32
CA LEU A 137 -2.35 -14.64 20.37
C LEU A 137 -1.33 -15.78 20.19
N ASP A 138 -1.20 -16.69 21.14
CA ASP A 138 -0.38 -17.89 21.01
C ASP A 138 -0.85 -18.84 19.91
N VAL A 139 -2.13 -18.81 19.57
CA VAL A 139 -2.74 -19.66 18.54
C VAL A 139 -2.17 -19.32 17.15
N PRO A 140 -2.31 -18.09 16.60
CA PRO A 140 -1.74 -17.75 15.30
C PRO A 140 -0.21 -17.88 15.29
N ILE A 141 0.52 -17.51 16.34
CA ILE A 141 1.97 -17.69 16.41
C ILE A 141 2.36 -19.17 16.21
N GLY A 142 1.65 -20.09 16.86
CA GLY A 142 1.90 -21.52 16.72
C GLY A 142 1.51 -22.08 15.36
N LEU A 143 0.39 -21.63 14.81
CA LEU A 143 -0.12 -22.05 13.49
C LEU A 143 0.78 -21.56 12.35
N GLU A 144 1.23 -20.30 12.38
CA GLU A 144 2.14 -19.76 11.38
C GLU A 144 3.53 -20.43 11.41
N ALA A 145 4.03 -20.73 12.60
CA ALA A 145 5.28 -21.48 12.72
C ALA A 145 5.15 -22.89 12.11
N ASP A 146 4.01 -23.57 12.33
CA ASP A 146 3.73 -24.88 11.70
C ASP A 146 3.57 -24.74 10.18
N ARG A 147 2.85 -23.73 9.70
CA ARG A 147 2.63 -23.44 8.28
C ARG A 147 3.93 -23.15 7.54
N MET A 148 4.87 -22.47 8.18
CA MET A 148 6.20 -22.23 7.62
C MET A 148 7.04 -23.52 7.58
N ALA A 149 7.03 -24.33 8.65
CA ALA A 149 7.91 -25.48 8.81
C ALA A 149 7.40 -26.75 8.13
N ASN A 150 6.10 -26.92 8.03
CA ASN A 150 5.46 -28.20 7.69
C ASN A 150 4.51 -28.11 6.49
N PHE A 151 4.75 -27.18 5.58
CA PHE A 151 3.94 -27.00 4.37
C PHE A 151 3.76 -28.31 3.60
N ASP A 152 2.52 -28.75 3.46
CA ASP A 152 2.11 -29.98 2.77
C ASP A 152 0.67 -29.82 2.24
N PRO A 153 0.46 -28.98 1.20
CA PRO A 153 -0.87 -28.61 0.74
C PRO A 153 -1.60 -29.79 0.12
N LYS A 154 -2.89 -29.88 0.39
CA LYS A 154 -3.80 -30.84 -0.23
C LYS A 154 -4.66 -30.15 -1.29
N GLY A 155 -5.12 -30.91 -2.28
CA GLY A 155 -6.04 -30.39 -3.28
C GLY A 155 -5.41 -29.41 -4.26
N PHE A 156 -4.15 -29.57 -4.64
CA PHE A 156 -3.44 -28.69 -5.57
C PHE A 156 -4.25 -28.38 -6.83
N ALA A 157 -4.84 -29.40 -7.47
CA ALA A 157 -5.55 -29.18 -8.74
C ALA A 157 -6.85 -28.36 -8.55
N SER A 158 -7.53 -28.51 -7.41
CA SER A 158 -8.71 -27.67 -7.12
C SER A 158 -8.30 -26.22 -6.81
N GLU A 159 -7.19 -26.03 -6.12
CA GLU A 159 -6.70 -24.67 -5.79
C GLU A 159 -6.18 -23.94 -7.02
N LEU A 160 -5.48 -24.66 -7.90
CA LEU A 160 -5.07 -24.12 -9.20
C LEU A 160 -6.29 -23.63 -10.01
N ALA A 161 -7.38 -24.40 -10.02
CA ALA A 161 -8.61 -23.99 -10.70
C ALA A 161 -9.27 -22.75 -10.05
N VAL A 162 -9.16 -22.58 -8.72
CA VAL A 162 -9.59 -21.36 -8.03
C VAL A 162 -8.77 -20.14 -8.50
N VAL A 163 -7.45 -20.26 -8.54
CA VAL A 163 -6.58 -19.17 -9.03
C VAL A 163 -6.84 -18.84 -10.50
N GLU A 164 -7.10 -19.85 -11.35
CA GLU A 164 -7.49 -19.61 -12.75
C GLU A 164 -8.82 -18.84 -12.85
N GLU A 165 -9.81 -19.17 -12.01
CA GLU A 165 -11.10 -18.48 -12.00
C GLU A 165 -10.97 -17.06 -11.45
N GLU A 166 -10.18 -16.87 -10.39
CA GLU A 166 -9.87 -15.54 -9.86
C GLU A 166 -9.19 -14.67 -10.93
N ARG A 167 -8.23 -15.23 -11.68
CA ARG A 167 -7.61 -14.54 -12.81
C ARG A 167 -8.65 -14.06 -13.82
N ARG A 168 -9.62 -14.94 -14.18
CA ARG A 168 -10.69 -14.57 -15.11
C ARG A 168 -11.52 -13.42 -14.54
N MET A 169 -12.01 -13.56 -13.33
CA MET A 169 -12.88 -12.54 -12.71
C MET A 169 -12.19 -11.20 -12.51
N ARG A 170 -10.95 -11.21 -12.01
CA ARG A 170 -10.25 -9.98 -11.63
C ARG A 170 -9.56 -9.29 -12.81
N THR A 171 -9.15 -10.01 -13.82
CA THR A 171 -8.36 -9.43 -14.92
C THR A 171 -9.02 -9.64 -16.27
N ASP A 172 -9.29 -10.90 -16.65
CA ASP A 172 -9.69 -11.20 -18.03
C ASP A 172 -11.12 -10.67 -18.33
N ASP A 173 -12.01 -10.67 -17.34
CA ASP A 173 -13.38 -10.14 -17.44
C ASP A 173 -13.52 -8.68 -16.96
N ASN A 174 -12.47 -8.11 -16.35
CA ASN A 174 -12.41 -6.72 -15.92
C ASN A 174 -11.60 -5.88 -16.92
N PRO A 175 -12.23 -5.04 -17.72
CA PRO A 175 -11.53 -4.31 -18.77
C PRO A 175 -10.52 -3.27 -18.27
N GLU A 176 -10.71 -2.71 -17.08
CA GLU A 176 -9.82 -1.70 -16.49
C GLU A 176 -8.57 -2.36 -15.90
N ASP A 177 -8.73 -3.49 -15.22
CA ASP A 177 -7.60 -4.27 -14.71
C ASP A 177 -6.80 -4.89 -15.87
N ALA A 178 -7.47 -5.34 -16.94
CA ALA A 178 -6.81 -5.78 -18.16
C ALA A 178 -6.01 -4.65 -18.84
N LEU A 179 -6.51 -3.39 -18.79
CA LEU A 179 -5.79 -2.23 -19.30
C LEU A 179 -4.57 -1.93 -18.43
N SER A 180 -4.72 -1.94 -17.10
CA SER A 180 -3.63 -1.69 -16.14
C SER A 180 -2.52 -2.74 -16.32
N GLU A 181 -2.86 -4.02 -16.36
CA GLU A 181 -1.92 -5.11 -16.63
C GLU A 181 -1.17 -4.92 -17.95
N ALA A 182 -1.90 -4.60 -19.03
CA ALA A 182 -1.28 -4.40 -20.34
C ALA A 182 -0.36 -3.17 -20.35
N ALA A 183 -0.72 -2.11 -19.65
CA ALA A 183 0.11 -0.90 -19.52
C ALA A 183 1.36 -1.17 -18.67
N GLN A 184 1.23 -1.86 -17.54
CA GLN A 184 2.35 -2.28 -16.71
C GLN A 184 3.33 -3.19 -17.47
N ALA A 185 2.82 -4.20 -18.17
CA ALA A 185 3.62 -5.08 -19.01
C ALA A 185 4.34 -4.34 -20.16
N GLN A 186 3.78 -3.23 -20.64
CA GLN A 186 4.43 -2.38 -21.64
C GLN A 186 5.42 -1.40 -21.00
N ALA A 187 5.16 -0.97 -19.76
CA ALA A 187 6.04 -0.03 -19.05
C ALA A 187 7.36 -0.68 -18.67
N PHE A 188 7.36 -1.93 -18.20
CA PHE A 188 8.58 -2.64 -17.83
C PHE A 188 9.01 -3.60 -18.94
N VAL A 189 10.28 -3.55 -19.32
CA VAL A 189 10.86 -4.40 -20.40
C VAL A 189 11.76 -5.47 -19.80
N GLU A 190 12.57 -5.12 -18.83
CA GLU A 190 13.56 -6.00 -18.20
C GLU A 190 13.21 -6.34 -16.76
N HIS A 191 12.65 -5.39 -16.02
CA HIS A 191 12.37 -5.58 -14.60
C HIS A 191 11.17 -6.52 -14.37
N PRO A 192 11.21 -7.43 -13.38
CA PRO A 192 10.13 -8.36 -13.06
C PRO A 192 8.77 -7.72 -12.65
N TYR A 193 8.69 -6.42 -12.42
CA TYR A 193 7.39 -5.73 -12.34
C TYR A 193 6.60 -5.77 -13.65
N HIS A 194 7.19 -6.36 -14.71
CA HIS A 194 6.55 -6.58 -15.99
C HIS A 194 5.31 -7.48 -15.94
N TRP A 195 5.31 -8.52 -15.09
CA TRP A 195 4.18 -9.45 -15.02
C TRP A 195 3.25 -9.19 -13.84
N PRO A 196 1.97 -9.56 -13.99
CA PRO A 196 0.98 -9.36 -12.93
C PRO A 196 1.27 -10.28 -11.73
N VAL A 197 0.84 -9.85 -10.55
CA VAL A 197 0.98 -10.65 -9.32
C VAL A 197 0.27 -11.99 -9.44
N ILE A 198 -0.94 -12.00 -10.02
CA ILE A 198 -1.70 -13.23 -10.23
C ILE A 198 -1.07 -14.16 -11.27
N GLY A 199 -0.17 -13.65 -12.11
CA GLY A 199 0.50 -14.39 -13.18
C GLY A 199 -0.27 -14.42 -14.50
N TRP A 200 0.44 -14.80 -15.58
CA TRP A 200 -0.19 -15.02 -16.88
C TRP A 200 -0.96 -16.35 -16.92
N MET A 201 -2.17 -16.39 -17.48
CA MET A 201 -3.02 -17.59 -17.52
C MET A 201 -2.26 -18.82 -18.04
N GLN A 202 -1.47 -18.69 -19.11
CA GLN A 202 -0.72 -19.82 -19.67
C GLN A 202 0.37 -20.36 -18.73
N ASP A 203 0.94 -19.51 -17.89
CA ASP A 203 1.93 -19.90 -16.88
C ASP A 203 1.24 -20.61 -15.72
N ILE A 204 0.15 -20.02 -15.20
CA ILE A 204 -0.66 -20.61 -14.11
C ILE A 204 -1.06 -22.03 -14.48
N GLN A 205 -1.59 -22.27 -15.68
CA GLN A 205 -2.04 -23.57 -16.16
C GLN A 205 -0.93 -24.62 -16.27
N ARG A 206 0.34 -24.19 -16.26
CA ARG A 206 1.51 -25.09 -16.34
C ARG A 206 2.21 -25.30 -15.02
N LEU A 207 1.80 -24.57 -13.96
CA LEU A 207 2.36 -24.75 -12.64
C LEU A 207 2.06 -26.15 -12.11
N THR A 208 3.02 -26.70 -11.39
CA THR A 208 2.89 -28.03 -10.77
C THR A 208 3.09 -27.94 -9.26
N LEU A 209 2.56 -28.94 -8.52
CA LEU A 209 2.82 -29.04 -7.09
C LEU A 209 4.32 -29.07 -6.77
N ALA A 210 5.14 -29.71 -7.63
CA ALA A 210 6.58 -29.75 -7.46
C ALA A 210 7.23 -28.35 -7.58
N ASP A 211 6.72 -27.50 -8.47
CA ASP A 211 7.14 -26.10 -8.58
C ASP A 211 6.81 -25.33 -7.29
N ALA A 212 5.57 -25.44 -6.80
CA ALA A 212 5.11 -24.79 -5.58
C ALA A 212 5.91 -25.21 -4.34
N LEU A 213 6.15 -26.50 -4.17
CA LEU A 213 6.96 -27.04 -3.06
C LEU A 213 8.42 -26.55 -3.14
N LYS A 214 9.00 -26.54 -4.33
CA LYS A 214 10.35 -26.00 -4.56
C LYS A 214 10.41 -24.52 -4.25
N TYR A 215 9.44 -23.73 -4.74
CA TYR A 215 9.34 -22.30 -4.50
C TYR A 215 9.24 -22.00 -3.01
N HIS A 216 8.30 -22.65 -2.33
CA HIS A 216 8.16 -22.54 -0.88
C HIS A 216 9.47 -22.86 -0.14
N SER A 217 10.17 -23.92 -0.50
CA SER A 217 11.42 -24.33 0.18
C SER A 217 12.55 -23.29 0.04
N VAL A 218 12.52 -22.46 -1.00
CA VAL A 218 13.53 -21.40 -1.23
C VAL A 218 13.16 -20.13 -0.50
N TYR A 219 11.91 -19.69 -0.59
CA TYR A 219 11.52 -18.35 -0.19
C TYR A 219 10.87 -18.28 1.19
N TYR A 220 10.15 -19.33 1.63
CA TYR A 220 9.39 -19.33 2.88
C TYR A 220 10.20 -19.95 4.03
N SER A 221 11.16 -19.19 4.52
CA SER A 221 12.02 -19.57 5.63
C SER A 221 12.35 -18.39 6.54
N PRO A 222 12.73 -18.63 7.80
CA PRO A 222 12.96 -17.57 8.79
C PRO A 222 13.88 -16.45 8.32
N GLN A 223 14.99 -16.77 7.64
CA GLN A 223 15.95 -15.77 7.14
C GLN A 223 15.37 -14.81 6.12
N ASN A 224 14.22 -15.14 5.52
CA ASN A 224 13.53 -14.32 4.49
C ASN A 224 12.20 -13.75 5.00
N ALA A 225 11.95 -13.79 6.31
CA ALA A 225 10.69 -13.39 6.90
C ALA A 225 10.87 -12.33 8.00
N ILE A 226 9.79 -11.60 8.26
CA ILE A 226 9.63 -10.66 9.37
C ILE A 226 8.33 -11.04 10.08
N ALA A 227 8.38 -11.28 11.38
CA ALA A 227 7.20 -11.45 12.22
C ALA A 227 6.90 -10.13 12.94
N VAL A 228 5.67 -9.65 12.84
CA VAL A 228 5.21 -8.43 13.50
C VAL A 228 4.01 -8.78 14.37
N ALA A 229 4.03 -8.36 15.64
CA ALA A 229 2.89 -8.47 16.54
C ALA A 229 2.55 -7.08 17.11
N VAL A 230 1.28 -6.68 17.01
CA VAL A 230 0.78 -5.41 17.57
C VAL A 230 -0.50 -5.69 18.37
N GLY A 231 -0.62 -5.14 19.58
CA GLY A 231 -1.85 -5.30 20.36
C GLY A 231 -1.68 -5.24 21.86
N ASP A 232 -2.72 -5.67 22.58
CA ASP A 232 -2.82 -5.59 24.03
C ASP A 232 -2.20 -6.82 24.70
N PHE A 233 -0.88 -6.81 24.88
CA PHE A 233 -0.11 -7.89 25.48
C PHE A 233 1.19 -7.38 26.14
N ASP A 234 1.90 -8.24 26.85
CA ASP A 234 3.29 -8.00 27.29
C ASP A 234 4.26 -8.39 26.16
N ALA A 235 5.00 -7.43 25.65
CA ALA A 235 5.89 -7.62 24.51
C ALA A 235 7.04 -8.61 24.79
N ASN A 236 7.56 -8.70 26.03
CA ASN A 236 8.61 -9.67 26.34
C ASN A 236 8.07 -11.10 26.31
N LYS A 237 6.80 -11.29 26.76
CA LYS A 237 6.13 -12.58 26.69
C LYS A 237 5.90 -13.00 25.24
N VAL A 238 5.43 -12.09 24.39
CA VAL A 238 5.18 -12.38 22.97
C VAL A 238 6.48 -12.63 22.21
N LEU A 239 7.54 -11.84 22.43
CA LEU A 239 8.86 -12.11 21.86
C LEU A 239 9.35 -13.52 22.21
N LYS A 240 9.20 -13.93 23.48
CA LYS A 240 9.58 -15.27 23.91
C LYS A 240 8.76 -16.36 23.21
N GLN A 241 7.44 -16.18 23.08
CA GLN A 241 6.56 -17.14 22.38
C GLN A 241 6.95 -17.28 20.91
N ILE A 242 7.21 -16.16 20.20
CA ILE A 242 7.66 -16.18 18.80
C ILE A 242 9.02 -16.89 18.71
N SER A 243 9.96 -16.57 19.61
CA SER A 243 11.29 -17.20 19.65
C SER A 243 11.21 -18.71 19.88
N GLU A 244 10.36 -19.17 20.78
CA GLU A 244 10.15 -20.60 21.08
C GLU A 244 9.49 -21.35 19.90
N SER A 245 8.54 -20.68 19.17
CA SER A 245 7.81 -21.27 18.04
C SER A 245 8.63 -21.30 16.76
N PHE A 246 9.29 -20.21 16.42
CA PHE A 246 10.01 -20.05 15.15
C PHE A 246 11.50 -20.40 15.24
N GLY A 247 12.13 -20.27 16.42
CA GLY A 247 13.57 -20.52 16.61
C GLY A 247 14.04 -21.89 16.16
N PRO A 248 13.28 -22.99 16.38
CA PRO A 248 13.65 -24.33 15.91
C PRO A 248 13.58 -24.53 14.39
N ILE A 249 12.91 -23.64 13.65
CA ILE A 249 12.71 -23.78 12.19
C ILE A 249 14.03 -23.56 11.48
N LYS A 250 14.39 -24.51 10.64
CA LYS A 250 15.61 -24.45 9.82
C LYS A 250 15.38 -23.63 8.57
N ASN A 251 16.40 -22.87 8.19
CA ASN A 251 16.39 -22.18 6.91
C ASN A 251 16.46 -23.13 5.72
N GLY A 252 15.80 -22.74 4.65
CA GLY A 252 16.03 -23.28 3.30
C GLY A 252 17.27 -22.67 2.65
N PRO A 253 17.48 -22.89 1.34
CA PRO A 253 18.48 -22.19 0.57
C PRO A 253 18.28 -20.67 0.67
N LYS A 254 19.39 -19.91 0.56
CA LYS A 254 19.25 -18.45 0.48
C LYS A 254 18.51 -18.05 -0.82
N PRO A 255 17.46 -17.24 -0.77
CA PRO A 255 16.79 -16.76 -1.96
C PRO A 255 17.77 -16.08 -2.92
N PRO A 256 17.64 -16.32 -4.24
CA PRO A 256 18.44 -15.59 -5.23
C PRO A 256 18.08 -14.10 -5.20
N PRO A 257 19.06 -13.21 -5.40
CA PRO A 257 18.76 -11.79 -5.57
C PRO A 257 18.05 -11.54 -6.91
N VAL A 258 17.16 -10.56 -6.95
CA VAL A 258 16.66 -9.98 -8.20
C VAL A 258 17.72 -9.00 -8.71
N LEU A 259 18.23 -9.21 -9.90
CA LEU A 259 19.35 -8.44 -10.48
C LEU A 259 18.91 -7.59 -11.66
N GLU A 260 17.74 -7.84 -12.18
CA GLU A 260 17.18 -7.15 -13.32
C GLU A 260 16.91 -5.69 -12.98
N VAL A 261 17.32 -4.76 -13.83
CA VAL A 261 17.15 -3.33 -13.68
C VAL A 261 16.47 -2.78 -14.93
N GLU A 262 15.35 -2.08 -14.72
CA GLU A 262 14.67 -1.46 -15.85
C GLU A 262 15.53 -0.36 -16.49
N PRO A 263 15.79 -0.45 -17.81
CA PRO A 263 16.54 0.59 -18.52
C PRO A 263 15.70 1.88 -18.63
N PRO A 264 16.34 3.07 -18.60
CA PRO A 264 15.63 4.33 -18.76
C PRO A 264 14.83 4.36 -20.07
N GLN A 265 13.54 4.69 -19.97
CA GLN A 265 12.68 4.84 -21.14
C GLN A 265 13.12 6.04 -21.99
N GLN A 266 13.23 5.86 -23.33
CA GLN A 266 13.74 6.87 -24.27
C GLN A 266 12.67 7.41 -25.23
N GLY A 267 11.43 7.04 -25.04
CA GLY A 267 10.31 7.50 -25.88
C GLY A 267 8.98 6.99 -25.37
N GLU A 268 7.91 7.66 -25.72
CA GLU A 268 6.55 7.22 -25.35
C GLU A 268 6.28 5.81 -25.87
N ARG A 269 5.69 4.99 -25.00
CA ARG A 269 5.13 3.69 -25.36
C ARG A 269 3.61 3.82 -25.38
N LYS A 270 2.95 3.18 -26.33
CA LYS A 270 1.48 3.22 -26.43
C LYS A 270 0.91 1.83 -26.68
N ILE A 271 -0.12 1.50 -25.94
CA ILE A 271 -0.91 0.30 -26.12
C ILE A 271 -2.38 0.66 -26.30
N VAL A 272 -3.08 -0.05 -27.18
CA VAL A 272 -4.52 0.06 -27.37
C VAL A 272 -5.13 -1.30 -27.11
N LEU A 273 -5.83 -1.43 -26.01
CA LEU A 273 -6.58 -2.62 -25.65
C LEU A 273 -8.00 -2.52 -26.21
N ARG A 274 -8.42 -3.54 -26.97
CA ARG A 274 -9.81 -3.70 -27.42
C ARG A 274 -10.47 -4.78 -26.59
N HIS A 275 -11.42 -4.38 -25.76
CA HIS A 275 -12.07 -5.29 -24.81
C HIS A 275 -13.57 -5.01 -24.72
N ALA A 276 -14.37 -6.00 -24.29
CA ALA A 276 -15.74 -5.77 -23.92
C ALA A 276 -15.76 -4.85 -22.69
N ALA A 277 -16.35 -3.67 -22.83
CA ALA A 277 -16.41 -2.67 -21.76
C ALA A 277 -17.57 -1.71 -22.00
N ASN A 278 -18.10 -1.13 -20.92
CA ASN A 278 -19.18 -0.15 -21.01
C ASN A 278 -18.69 1.24 -21.35
N LEU A 279 -17.52 1.59 -20.84
CA LEU A 279 -16.91 2.91 -21.04
C LEU A 279 -15.46 2.77 -21.51
N PRO A 280 -14.96 3.71 -22.31
CA PRO A 280 -13.55 3.79 -22.60
C PRO A 280 -12.78 4.30 -21.38
N ALA A 281 -11.51 3.89 -21.27
CA ALA A 281 -10.60 4.32 -20.22
C ALA A 281 -9.20 4.57 -20.78
N PHE A 282 -8.38 5.32 -20.05
CA PHE A 282 -6.95 5.40 -20.33
C PHE A 282 -6.15 5.37 -19.03
N THR A 283 -4.90 4.93 -19.13
CA THR A 283 -3.92 5.01 -18.08
C THR A 283 -2.61 5.58 -18.61
N GLU A 284 -1.95 6.42 -17.84
CA GLU A 284 -0.61 6.93 -18.08
C GLU A 284 0.30 6.49 -16.95
N ALA A 285 1.37 5.83 -17.27
CA ALA A 285 2.36 5.35 -16.32
C ALA A 285 3.73 5.97 -16.62
N TYR A 286 4.37 6.51 -15.59
CA TYR A 286 5.66 7.19 -15.68
C TYR A 286 6.64 6.53 -14.73
N HIS A 287 7.82 6.10 -15.20
CA HIS A 287 8.85 5.58 -14.31
C HIS A 287 9.32 6.61 -13.29
N VAL A 288 9.30 6.22 -12.05
CA VAL A 288 9.70 7.08 -10.92
C VAL A 288 10.56 6.29 -9.92
N PRO A 289 11.43 6.97 -9.15
CA PRO A 289 12.18 6.29 -8.11
C PRO A 289 11.26 5.94 -6.94
N ASN A 290 11.63 4.89 -6.20
CA ASN A 290 11.10 4.60 -4.87
C ASN A 290 11.81 5.46 -3.80
N TYR A 291 11.42 5.30 -2.51
CA TYR A 291 12.06 5.99 -1.39
C TYR A 291 13.58 5.75 -1.31
N ARG A 292 14.03 4.50 -1.51
CA ARG A 292 15.46 4.11 -1.35
C ARG A 292 16.39 4.80 -2.33
N ILE A 293 15.91 5.12 -3.53
CA ILE A 293 16.69 5.74 -4.61
C ILE A 293 16.35 7.21 -4.75
N GLY A 294 15.09 7.58 -4.60
CA GLY A 294 14.57 8.92 -4.81
C GLY A 294 14.83 9.88 -3.66
N GLY A 295 14.90 9.38 -2.43
CA GLY A 295 15.01 10.24 -1.25
C GLY A 295 13.93 11.30 -1.22
N ALA A 296 14.30 12.59 -1.24
CA ALA A 296 13.36 13.71 -1.21
C ALA A 296 12.41 13.78 -2.43
N ASP A 297 12.80 13.21 -3.59
CA ASP A 297 11.93 13.15 -4.77
C ASP A 297 10.71 12.25 -4.50
N ALA A 298 10.87 11.17 -3.71
CA ALA A 298 9.77 10.28 -3.37
C ALA A 298 8.66 11.01 -2.58
N PHE A 299 9.01 11.79 -1.56
CA PHE A 299 8.03 12.58 -0.81
C PHE A 299 7.37 13.67 -1.67
N ALA A 300 8.12 14.26 -2.60
CA ALA A 300 7.57 15.26 -3.51
C ALA A 300 6.61 14.64 -4.54
N LEU A 301 6.86 13.42 -5.01
CA LEU A 301 5.96 12.64 -5.88
C LEU A 301 4.69 12.24 -5.11
N GLU A 302 4.83 11.87 -3.84
CA GLU A 302 3.72 11.58 -2.94
C GLU A 302 2.76 12.77 -2.85
N ILE A 303 3.28 13.96 -2.57
CA ILE A 303 2.49 15.20 -2.52
C ILE A 303 1.96 15.59 -3.92
N ALA A 304 2.69 15.30 -5.00
CA ALA A 304 2.22 15.57 -6.36
C ALA A 304 0.97 14.74 -6.69
N SER A 305 0.90 13.47 -6.28
CA SER A 305 -0.29 12.63 -6.49
C SER A 305 -1.49 13.12 -5.68
N GLU A 306 -1.28 13.60 -4.42
CA GLU A 306 -2.33 14.23 -3.61
C GLU A 306 -2.95 15.45 -4.29
N ILE A 307 -2.09 16.34 -4.80
CA ILE A 307 -2.52 17.55 -5.50
C ILE A 307 -3.31 17.20 -6.76
N LEU A 308 -2.88 16.17 -7.49
CA LEU A 308 -3.50 15.77 -8.74
C LEU A 308 -4.86 15.09 -8.54
N SER A 309 -5.02 14.18 -7.58
CA SER A 309 -6.23 13.36 -7.54
C SER A 309 -6.90 13.19 -6.18
N ASP A 310 -6.29 13.54 -5.03
CA ASP A 310 -6.96 13.26 -3.76
C ASP A 310 -8.00 14.31 -3.39
N GLY A 311 -9.23 13.80 -3.20
CA GLY A 311 -10.40 14.57 -2.83
C GLY A 311 -11.00 15.42 -3.96
N LYS A 312 -12.24 15.88 -3.74
CA LYS A 312 -13.06 16.57 -4.75
C LYS A 312 -12.51 17.91 -5.25
N SER A 313 -11.50 18.48 -4.58
CA SER A 313 -10.87 19.74 -4.97
C SER A 313 -9.49 19.56 -5.60
N SER A 314 -9.05 18.33 -5.81
CA SER A 314 -7.82 18.02 -6.54
C SER A 314 -7.92 18.47 -8.01
N ARG A 315 -6.78 18.68 -8.64
CA ARG A 315 -6.74 19.32 -9.98
C ARG A 315 -7.44 18.49 -11.04
N LEU A 316 -7.15 17.21 -11.12
CA LEU A 316 -7.77 16.31 -12.11
C LEU A 316 -9.26 16.13 -11.84
N TYR A 317 -9.64 15.83 -10.59
CA TYR A 317 -11.06 15.63 -10.26
C TYR A 317 -11.88 16.88 -10.55
N ARG A 318 -11.42 18.04 -10.08
CA ARG A 318 -12.12 19.29 -10.33
C ARG A 318 -12.25 19.59 -11.84
N THR A 319 -11.14 19.51 -12.58
CA THR A 319 -11.13 19.86 -13.99
C THR A 319 -11.93 18.88 -14.85
N MET A 320 -11.67 17.57 -14.67
CA MET A 320 -12.18 16.55 -15.58
C MET A 320 -13.54 15.98 -15.18
N VAL A 321 -13.82 15.85 -13.85
CA VAL A 321 -15.09 15.31 -13.35
C VAL A 321 -16.13 16.41 -13.18
N LEU A 322 -15.78 17.51 -12.48
CA LEU A 322 -16.76 18.54 -12.11
C LEU A 322 -16.96 19.60 -13.20
N ASP A 323 -15.89 20.25 -13.66
CA ASP A 323 -15.98 21.41 -14.53
C ASP A 323 -16.28 20.99 -15.98
N LYS A 324 -15.48 20.11 -16.56
CA LYS A 324 -15.62 19.67 -17.97
C LYS A 324 -16.48 18.43 -18.16
N ARG A 325 -16.71 17.67 -17.11
CA ARG A 325 -17.53 16.45 -17.12
C ARG A 325 -17.13 15.44 -18.20
N MET A 326 -15.82 15.29 -18.39
CA MET A 326 -15.26 14.38 -19.41
C MET A 326 -15.16 12.96 -18.92
N VAL A 327 -14.91 12.78 -17.61
CA VAL A 327 -14.69 11.48 -17.01
C VAL A 327 -15.69 11.23 -15.86
N VAL A 328 -15.95 9.97 -15.54
CA VAL A 328 -16.71 9.56 -14.36
C VAL A 328 -15.80 9.46 -13.16
N GLU A 329 -14.56 9.02 -13.40
CA GLU A 329 -13.54 8.84 -12.39
C GLU A 329 -12.16 9.21 -12.95
N VAL A 330 -11.29 9.70 -12.08
CA VAL A 330 -9.87 9.95 -12.37
C VAL A 330 -9.06 9.82 -11.09
N SER A 331 -7.93 9.15 -11.18
CA SER A 331 -6.99 8.95 -10.07
C SER A 331 -5.56 9.22 -10.51
N ALA A 332 -4.72 9.56 -9.57
CA ALA A 332 -3.26 9.53 -9.70
C ALA A 332 -2.69 8.86 -8.44
N SER A 333 -1.75 7.95 -8.62
CA SER A 333 -1.16 7.18 -7.53
C SER A 333 0.34 7.04 -7.69
N TYR A 334 1.02 6.88 -6.57
CA TYR A 334 2.43 6.61 -6.47
C TYR A 334 2.71 5.78 -5.22
N ASP A 335 3.53 4.74 -5.34
CA ASP A 335 4.01 3.95 -4.20
C ASP A 335 5.50 4.15 -4.01
N MET A 336 5.85 4.88 -2.93
CA MET A 336 7.25 5.09 -2.56
C MET A 336 7.88 3.90 -1.85
N THR A 337 7.08 2.92 -1.41
CA THR A 337 7.53 1.80 -0.57
C THR A 337 7.87 0.54 -1.36
N SER A 338 7.75 0.56 -2.67
CA SER A 338 8.21 -0.53 -3.54
C SER A 338 9.71 -0.81 -3.38
N PHE A 339 10.15 -2.06 -3.58
CA PHE A 339 11.56 -2.42 -3.40
C PHE A 339 12.47 -1.87 -4.50
N ASP A 340 11.96 -1.77 -5.71
CA ASP A 340 12.65 -1.20 -6.87
C ASP A 340 11.86 0.00 -7.43
N PRO A 341 12.46 0.82 -8.30
CA PRO A 341 11.76 1.92 -8.96
C PRO A 341 10.46 1.45 -9.63
N GLY A 342 9.37 2.15 -9.32
CA GLY A 342 8.02 1.83 -9.78
C GLY A 342 7.49 2.84 -10.79
N LEU A 343 6.17 2.99 -10.75
CA LEU A 343 5.43 3.88 -11.64
C LEU A 343 4.69 4.96 -10.83
N PHE A 344 4.57 6.13 -11.41
CA PHE A 344 3.54 7.11 -11.08
C PHE A 344 2.43 6.91 -12.11
N GLU A 345 1.25 6.59 -11.65
CA GLU A 345 0.13 6.21 -12.51
C GLU A 345 -0.98 7.25 -12.46
N LEU A 346 -1.59 7.52 -13.61
CA LEU A 346 -2.79 8.30 -13.76
C LEU A 346 -3.79 7.48 -14.57
N SER A 347 -4.98 7.27 -14.02
CA SER A 347 -6.04 6.50 -14.69
C SER A 347 -7.33 7.32 -14.75
N ALA A 348 -8.09 7.16 -15.83
CA ALA A 348 -9.39 7.82 -15.99
C ALA A 348 -10.36 6.98 -16.82
N GLN A 349 -11.62 6.94 -16.38
CA GLN A 349 -12.72 6.33 -17.09
C GLN A 349 -13.61 7.44 -17.72
N MET A 350 -13.78 7.42 -19.05
CA MET A 350 -14.48 8.47 -19.77
C MET A 350 -16.00 8.33 -19.69
N ARG A 351 -16.70 9.46 -19.77
CA ARG A 351 -18.16 9.46 -19.96
C ARG A 351 -18.53 9.06 -21.39
N PRO A 352 -19.75 8.52 -21.60
CA PRO A 352 -20.23 8.21 -22.95
C PRO A 352 -20.13 9.43 -23.88
N GLY A 353 -19.61 9.21 -25.09
CA GLY A 353 -19.49 10.23 -26.14
C GLY A 353 -18.27 11.14 -26.03
N VAL A 354 -17.46 11.04 -24.98
CA VAL A 354 -16.18 11.75 -24.88
C VAL A 354 -15.13 11.01 -25.72
N LYS A 355 -14.38 11.78 -26.52
CA LYS A 355 -13.26 11.21 -27.26
C LYS A 355 -12.06 11.01 -26.35
N THR A 356 -11.44 9.84 -26.44
CA THR A 356 -10.28 9.47 -25.61
C THR A 356 -9.14 10.49 -25.75
N ASP A 357 -8.82 10.90 -26.97
CA ASP A 357 -7.75 11.88 -27.22
C ASP A 357 -8.03 13.25 -26.57
N ASP A 358 -9.31 13.67 -26.50
CA ASP A 358 -9.67 14.92 -25.83
C ASP A 358 -9.50 14.83 -24.31
N ALA A 359 -9.82 13.67 -23.71
CA ALA A 359 -9.65 13.42 -22.28
C ALA A 359 -8.15 13.34 -21.91
N ILE A 360 -7.35 12.62 -22.68
CA ILE A 360 -5.89 12.54 -22.52
C ILE A 360 -5.28 13.95 -22.62
N ALA A 361 -5.63 14.70 -23.66
CA ALA A 361 -5.12 16.07 -23.84
C ALA A 361 -5.49 17.01 -22.68
N GLU A 362 -6.61 16.75 -22.01
CA GLU A 362 -6.99 17.53 -20.84
C GLU A 362 -6.21 17.13 -19.58
N ALA A 363 -5.96 15.84 -19.36
CA ALA A 363 -5.07 15.34 -18.29
C ALA A 363 -3.65 15.91 -18.50
N ASP A 364 -3.13 15.83 -19.71
CA ASP A 364 -1.84 16.43 -20.07
C ASP A 364 -1.76 17.93 -19.74
N LYS A 365 -2.83 18.70 -19.98
CA LYS A 365 -2.86 20.13 -19.61
C LYS A 365 -2.76 20.34 -18.10
N VAL A 366 -3.42 19.50 -17.30
CA VAL A 366 -3.34 19.61 -15.85
C VAL A 366 -1.91 19.30 -15.36
N ILE A 367 -1.26 18.28 -15.95
CA ILE A 367 0.14 17.95 -15.65
C ILE A 367 1.06 19.10 -16.09
N GLU A 368 0.87 19.67 -17.29
CA GLU A 368 1.67 20.81 -17.78
C GLU A 368 1.48 22.07 -16.92
N GLN A 369 0.30 22.31 -16.36
CA GLN A 369 0.08 23.38 -15.39
C GLN A 369 0.88 23.15 -14.10
N LEU A 370 0.96 21.90 -13.60
CA LEU A 370 1.77 21.55 -12.43
C LEU A 370 3.27 21.81 -12.70
N LYS A 371 3.73 21.57 -13.93
CA LYS A 371 5.10 21.86 -14.36
C LYS A 371 5.36 23.36 -14.57
N ALA A 372 4.40 24.08 -15.13
CA ALA A 372 4.57 25.49 -15.52
C ALA A 372 4.50 26.42 -14.30
N GLN A 373 3.61 26.13 -13.34
CA GLN A 373 3.32 27.02 -12.22
C GLN A 373 3.49 26.26 -10.90
N ALA A 374 4.24 26.85 -9.97
CA ALA A 374 4.33 26.33 -8.62
C ALA A 374 2.93 26.32 -7.98
N VAL A 375 2.63 25.28 -7.21
CA VAL A 375 1.39 25.15 -6.44
C VAL A 375 1.29 26.26 -5.39
N SER A 376 0.07 26.71 -5.08
CA SER A 376 -0.14 27.71 -4.04
C SER A 376 0.23 27.13 -2.65
N ALA A 377 0.54 28.01 -1.70
CA ALA A 377 0.82 27.61 -0.33
C ALA A 377 -0.37 26.88 0.32
N GLU A 378 -1.60 27.31 -0.01
CA GLU A 378 -2.83 26.69 0.48
C GLU A 378 -3.02 25.29 -0.09
N GLU A 379 -2.85 25.12 -1.41
CA GLU A 379 -2.95 23.83 -2.09
C GLU A 379 -1.90 22.83 -1.57
N LEU A 380 -0.63 23.27 -1.43
CA LEU A 380 0.43 22.46 -0.85
C LEU A 380 0.13 22.04 0.59
N GLN A 381 -0.30 22.98 1.43
CA GLN A 381 -0.61 22.68 2.82
C GLN A 381 -1.78 21.71 2.95
N LYS A 382 -2.78 21.85 2.08
CA LYS A 382 -3.91 20.92 2.04
C LYS A 382 -3.44 19.50 1.70
N ALA A 383 -2.62 19.33 0.66
CA ALA A 383 -2.09 18.02 0.27
C ALA A 383 -1.27 17.38 1.41
N LYS A 384 -0.41 18.16 2.06
CA LYS A 384 0.32 17.69 3.26
C LYS A 384 -0.60 17.25 4.39
N ASN A 385 -1.65 18.04 4.68
CA ASN A 385 -2.58 17.71 5.74
C ASN A 385 -3.36 16.42 5.43
N LEU A 386 -3.72 16.18 4.18
CA LEU A 386 -4.40 14.94 3.75
C LEU A 386 -3.49 13.74 3.98
N GLU A 387 -2.24 13.80 3.51
CA GLU A 387 -1.27 12.75 3.68
C GLU A 387 -0.96 12.47 5.15
N GLN A 388 -0.70 13.51 5.94
CA GLN A 388 -0.45 13.39 7.37
C GLN A 388 -1.64 12.78 8.11
N SER A 389 -2.87 13.20 7.76
CA SER A 389 -4.09 12.65 8.36
C SER A 389 -4.26 11.18 8.00
N SER A 390 -3.99 10.80 6.76
CA SER A 390 -4.03 9.42 6.29
C SER A 390 -3.06 8.54 7.09
N PHE A 391 -1.81 8.97 7.20
CA PHE A 391 -0.78 8.27 7.95
C PHE A 391 -1.14 8.11 9.44
N VAL A 392 -1.69 9.16 10.06
CA VAL A 392 -2.09 9.12 11.49
C VAL A 392 -3.31 8.23 11.70
N PHE A 393 -4.32 8.29 10.82
CA PHE A 393 -5.52 7.46 10.96
C PHE A 393 -5.24 5.97 10.74
N ALA A 394 -4.28 5.63 9.89
CA ALA A 394 -3.86 4.23 9.74
C ALA A 394 -3.33 3.63 11.05
N GLN A 395 -2.81 4.43 11.99
CA GLN A 395 -2.36 3.98 13.31
C GLN A 395 -3.50 3.73 14.33
N ASP A 396 -4.76 3.95 13.95
CA ASP A 396 -5.90 3.55 14.78
C ASP A 396 -6.28 2.09 14.62
N SER A 397 -5.84 1.44 13.55
CA SER A 397 -5.95 0.00 13.32
C SER A 397 -4.66 -0.72 13.71
N ILE A 398 -4.75 -1.72 14.59
CA ILE A 398 -3.57 -2.54 14.96
C ILE A 398 -3.01 -3.31 13.77
N PHE A 399 -3.86 -3.71 12.82
CA PHE A 399 -3.45 -4.36 11.59
C PHE A 399 -2.65 -3.41 10.70
N GLU A 400 -3.17 -2.20 10.45
CA GLU A 400 -2.46 -1.19 9.66
C GLU A 400 -1.13 -0.77 10.31
N GLU A 401 -1.10 -0.68 11.65
CA GLU A 401 0.12 -0.39 12.40
C GLU A 401 1.16 -1.50 12.21
N ALA A 402 0.73 -2.78 12.24
CA ALA A 402 1.60 -3.93 11.98
C ALA A 402 2.06 -3.97 10.50
N LEU A 403 1.16 -3.69 9.57
CA LEU A 403 1.47 -3.62 8.14
C LEU A 403 2.53 -2.56 7.86
N GLN A 404 2.36 -1.34 8.37
CA GLN A 404 3.35 -0.28 8.24
C GLN A 404 4.70 -0.68 8.79
N LEU A 405 4.75 -1.22 10.02
CA LEU A 405 6.00 -1.68 10.64
C LEU A 405 6.72 -2.72 9.77
N GLY A 406 5.98 -3.69 9.25
CA GLY A 406 6.53 -4.73 8.37
C GLY A 406 7.07 -4.18 7.06
N VAL A 407 6.30 -3.32 6.38
CA VAL A 407 6.69 -2.71 5.09
C VAL A 407 7.94 -1.84 5.26
N TRP A 408 7.99 -0.97 6.26
CA TRP A 408 9.18 -0.12 6.48
C TRP A 408 10.39 -0.93 6.92
N GLU A 409 10.23 -2.01 7.71
CA GLU A 409 11.34 -2.93 8.02
C GLU A 409 11.84 -3.66 6.78
N MET A 410 10.97 -4.03 5.85
CA MET A 410 11.36 -4.63 4.57
C MET A 410 12.17 -3.68 3.70
N LEU A 411 11.90 -2.38 3.77
CA LEU A 411 12.71 -1.34 3.13
C LEU A 411 14.07 -1.13 3.81
N GLY A 412 14.27 -1.70 4.99
CA GLY A 412 15.54 -1.76 5.70
C GLY A 412 15.56 -1.15 7.09
N ASP A 413 14.57 -0.33 7.47
CA ASP A 413 14.52 0.32 8.79
C ASP A 413 13.12 0.86 9.11
N TYR A 414 12.39 0.21 9.99
CA TYR A 414 11.07 0.67 10.44
C TYR A 414 11.09 2.04 11.14
N HIS A 415 12.24 2.51 11.65
CA HIS A 415 12.36 3.85 12.23
C HIS A 415 12.19 4.98 11.20
N LEU A 416 12.16 4.65 9.90
CA LEU A 416 11.79 5.61 8.86
C LEU A 416 10.39 6.18 9.06
N MET A 417 9.47 5.43 9.67
CA MET A 417 8.13 5.88 10.04
C MET A 417 8.16 7.16 10.89
N ASP A 418 9.08 7.25 11.86
CA ASP A 418 9.19 8.44 12.73
C ASP A 418 9.61 9.71 11.97
N ARG A 419 10.30 9.54 10.85
CA ARG A 419 10.77 10.65 10.02
C ARG A 419 9.78 11.02 8.92
N TYR A 420 8.86 10.12 8.57
CA TYR A 420 7.97 10.26 7.43
C TYR A 420 7.22 11.59 7.42
N LEU A 421 6.49 11.91 8.49
CA LEU A 421 5.74 13.16 8.61
C LEU A 421 6.63 14.40 8.54
N GLY A 422 7.83 14.32 9.13
CA GLY A 422 8.80 15.40 9.05
C GLY A 422 9.39 15.61 7.65
N GLU A 423 9.53 14.56 6.85
CA GLU A 423 9.95 14.68 5.45
C GLU A 423 8.83 15.22 4.56
N ILE A 424 7.58 14.81 4.78
CA ILE A 424 6.39 15.40 4.12
C ILE A 424 6.32 16.91 4.39
N ASP A 425 6.57 17.34 5.64
CA ASP A 425 6.55 18.76 6.01
C ASP A 425 7.62 19.59 5.27
N LYS A 426 8.76 19.00 4.94
CA LYS A 426 9.84 19.69 4.21
C LYS A 426 9.55 19.89 2.72
N VAL A 427 8.63 19.14 2.13
CA VAL A 427 8.29 19.27 0.70
C VAL A 427 7.86 20.70 0.39
N THR A 428 8.46 21.31 -0.61
CA THR A 428 8.13 22.66 -1.08
C THR A 428 7.37 22.64 -2.41
N ALA A 429 6.71 23.74 -2.74
CA ALA A 429 6.06 23.91 -4.03
C ALA A 429 7.06 23.78 -5.21
N ALA A 430 8.31 24.18 -4.99
CA ALA A 430 9.40 24.02 -5.97
C ALA A 430 9.79 22.55 -6.14
N ASP A 431 9.73 21.72 -5.08
CA ASP A 431 10.00 20.28 -5.19
C ASP A 431 8.94 19.56 -5.98
N VAL A 432 7.65 19.85 -5.72
CA VAL A 432 6.53 19.32 -6.50
C VAL A 432 6.68 19.66 -7.98
N GLN A 433 6.97 20.93 -8.30
CA GLN A 433 7.19 21.39 -9.68
C GLN A 433 8.40 20.69 -10.30
N ARG A 434 9.48 20.51 -9.55
CA ARG A 434 10.73 19.88 -10.00
C ARG A 434 10.51 18.42 -10.36
N VAL A 435 9.85 17.62 -9.51
CA VAL A 435 9.57 16.22 -9.81
C VAL A 435 8.60 16.05 -10.96
N ALA A 436 7.59 16.90 -11.07
CA ALA A 436 6.68 16.89 -12.22
C ALA A 436 7.45 17.15 -13.54
N LYS A 437 8.35 18.12 -13.56
CA LYS A 437 9.20 18.40 -14.74
C LYS A 437 10.16 17.28 -15.06
N LYS A 438 10.67 16.57 -14.05
CA LYS A 438 11.68 15.52 -14.20
C LYS A 438 11.08 14.20 -14.68
N TYR A 439 9.95 13.81 -14.11
CA TYR A 439 9.42 12.45 -14.28
C TYR A 439 8.18 12.37 -15.15
N LEU A 440 7.24 13.33 -15.06
CA LEU A 440 5.98 13.28 -15.79
C LEU A 440 6.15 13.87 -17.21
N VAL A 441 7.02 13.26 -18.00
CA VAL A 441 7.39 13.73 -19.34
C VAL A 441 7.05 12.69 -20.39
N ALA A 442 6.72 13.12 -21.63
CA ALA A 442 6.29 12.24 -22.70
C ALA A 442 7.28 11.09 -22.99
N ASN A 443 8.59 11.35 -22.95
CA ASN A 443 9.60 10.30 -23.19
C ASN A 443 9.65 9.22 -22.12
N ASN A 444 9.05 9.48 -20.95
CA ASN A 444 8.98 8.58 -19.81
C ASN A 444 7.60 7.95 -19.62
N ARG A 445 6.65 8.28 -20.55
CA ARG A 445 5.26 7.86 -20.45
C ARG A 445 5.01 6.53 -21.18
N THR A 446 4.25 5.65 -20.52
CA THR A 446 3.54 4.55 -21.16
C THR A 446 2.05 4.89 -21.11
N LEU A 447 1.40 4.96 -22.27
CA LEU A 447 -0.01 5.30 -22.43
C LEU A 447 -0.80 4.05 -22.82
N GLY A 448 -1.71 3.61 -21.95
CA GLY A 448 -2.70 2.58 -22.21
C GLY A 448 -4.05 3.20 -22.57
N VAL A 449 -4.73 2.67 -23.58
CA VAL A 449 -6.06 3.10 -23.98
C VAL A 449 -6.98 1.90 -24.11
N LEU A 450 -8.10 1.89 -23.38
CA LEU A 450 -9.17 0.92 -23.51
C LEU A 450 -10.20 1.41 -24.52
N MET A 451 -10.42 0.62 -25.57
CA MET A 451 -11.45 0.85 -26.57
C MET A 451 -12.55 -0.22 -26.47
N PRO A 452 -13.78 0.14 -26.03
CA PRO A 452 -14.88 -0.78 -25.94
C PRO A 452 -15.21 -1.43 -27.29
N THR A 453 -15.36 -2.77 -27.31
CA THR A 453 -15.79 -3.54 -28.49
C THR A 453 -17.24 -4.01 -28.41
N GLY A 454 -17.92 -3.78 -27.30
CA GLY A 454 -19.30 -4.18 -27.02
C GLY A 454 -19.56 -4.13 -25.51
N ILE A 455 -20.78 -4.40 -25.12
CA ILE A 455 -21.22 -4.44 -23.71
C ILE A 455 -20.76 -5.76 -23.09
N LEU A 456 -20.39 -5.71 -21.81
CA LEU A 456 -20.02 -6.89 -21.03
C LEU A 456 -21.14 -7.94 -21.04
N PRO A 457 -20.85 -9.22 -21.22
CA PRO A 457 -21.87 -10.28 -21.34
C PRO A 457 -22.88 -10.35 -20.18
N HIS A 458 -22.49 -9.96 -18.98
CA HIS A 458 -23.35 -10.02 -17.78
C HIS A 458 -24.49 -9.00 -17.76
N GLU A 459 -24.43 -7.90 -18.51
CA GLU A 459 -25.50 -6.90 -18.56
C GLU A 459 -26.60 -7.23 -19.59
N GLN A 460 -26.42 -8.23 -20.46
CA GLN A 460 -27.44 -8.63 -21.46
C GLN A 460 -28.54 -9.53 -20.87
N GLY A 461 -28.45 -9.94 -19.60
CA GLY A 461 -29.36 -10.87 -18.93
C GLY A 461 -30.44 -10.27 -18.04
N GLY A 462 -30.72 -8.98 -18.11
CA GLY A 462 -31.74 -8.30 -17.31
C GLY A 462 -33.19 -8.53 -17.84
N GLY A 463 -33.66 -9.77 -17.89
CA GLY A 463 -35.03 -10.16 -18.22
C GLY A 463 -35.57 -11.15 -17.21
N SER A 464 -36.36 -10.64 -16.29
CA SER A 464 -37.39 -11.29 -15.41
C SER A 464 -37.33 -12.81 -15.21
N GLY A 465 -37.27 -13.24 -13.97
CA GLY A 465 -37.99 -14.42 -13.50
C GLY A 465 -37.13 -15.54 -12.93
N GLY A 466 -37.27 -15.77 -11.64
CA GLY A 466 -36.98 -17.05 -11.02
C GLY A 466 -35.95 -16.99 -9.89
N MET A 467 -36.43 -16.78 -8.66
CA MET A 467 -35.69 -17.15 -7.46
C MET A 467 -35.30 -18.63 -7.55
N VAL A 468 -34.03 -18.89 -7.76
CA VAL A 468 -33.42 -20.18 -7.46
C VAL A 468 -32.67 -20.01 -6.16
N HIS A 469 -33.19 -20.58 -5.09
CA HIS A 469 -32.47 -20.74 -3.84
C HIS A 469 -31.24 -21.62 -4.10
N HIS A 470 -30.08 -21.02 -4.22
CA HIS A 470 -28.82 -21.72 -3.99
C HIS A 470 -28.50 -21.66 -2.50
N ALA A 471 -28.31 -22.82 -1.91
CA ALA A 471 -27.76 -22.98 -0.58
C ALA A 471 -26.39 -22.25 -0.51
N PRO A 472 -26.06 -21.61 0.61
CA PRO A 472 -24.79 -20.91 0.73
C PRO A 472 -23.65 -21.93 0.65
N ALA A 473 -22.78 -21.78 -0.33
CA ALA A 473 -21.47 -22.36 -0.30
C ALA A 473 -20.72 -21.67 0.84
N LEU A 474 -20.52 -22.39 1.91
CA LEU A 474 -19.69 -21.99 3.04
C LEU A 474 -18.24 -21.85 2.53
N GLY A 475 -17.67 -20.67 2.66
CA GLY A 475 -16.23 -20.49 2.63
C GLY A 475 -15.64 -19.70 1.47
N ALA A 476 -16.22 -18.57 1.09
CA ALA A 476 -15.48 -17.47 0.51
C ALA A 476 -16.06 -16.21 1.15
N THR A 477 -15.45 -15.74 2.20
CA THR A 477 -15.65 -14.37 2.61
C THR A 477 -15.05 -13.51 1.51
N ASP A 478 -15.93 -13.14 0.61
CA ASP A 478 -15.76 -12.05 -0.31
C ASP A 478 -15.39 -10.85 0.51
N SER A 479 -14.28 -10.26 0.18
CA SER A 479 -14.04 -8.89 0.46
C SER A 479 -12.80 -8.49 1.19
N MET A 480 -12.44 -7.43 0.72
CA MET A 480 -11.77 -6.34 1.41
C MET A 480 -10.38 -6.69 1.86
N LEU A 481 -9.56 -6.92 0.87
CA LEU A 481 -8.24 -6.34 0.86
C LEU A 481 -7.68 -6.56 -0.55
N GLU A 482 -8.19 -5.78 -1.53
CA GLU A 482 -7.27 -5.35 -2.56
C GLU A 482 -6.03 -4.89 -1.80
N VAL A 483 -4.87 -5.33 -2.23
CA VAL A 483 -3.63 -4.65 -1.88
C VAL A 483 -3.69 -3.32 -2.60
N VAL A 484 -4.48 -2.50 -1.98
CA VAL A 484 -4.53 -1.11 -2.29
C VAL A 484 -3.23 -0.57 -1.76
N PRO A 485 -2.37 0.06 -2.54
CA PRO A 485 -1.40 0.98 -1.99
C PRO A 485 -2.13 1.81 -0.93
N MET A 486 -1.53 2.12 0.20
CA MET A 486 -2.10 2.75 1.42
C MET A 486 -3.18 3.83 1.19
N ARG A 487 -3.55 4.13 -0.05
CA ARG A 487 -4.46 5.18 -0.54
C ARG A 487 -5.82 4.76 -1.04
N ALA A 488 -6.01 3.55 -1.57
CA ALA A 488 -7.28 3.21 -2.21
C ALA A 488 -8.40 2.83 -1.21
N ALA A 489 -8.09 2.51 0.05
CA ALA A 489 -9.10 2.27 1.09
C ALA A 489 -10.03 3.48 1.36
N ARG A 490 -9.73 4.68 0.82
CA ARG A 490 -10.57 5.87 0.98
C ARG A 490 -11.70 6.04 -0.05
N ALA A 491 -11.62 5.41 -1.21
CA ALA A 491 -12.66 5.59 -2.23
C ALA A 491 -13.95 4.83 -1.91
N ALA A 492 -13.86 3.71 -1.19
CA ALA A 492 -15.02 2.85 -0.88
C ALA A 492 -15.92 3.38 0.26
N SER A 493 -15.44 4.26 1.15
CA SER A 493 -16.25 4.75 2.29
C SER A 493 -17.08 6.01 1.98
N ALA A 494 -16.98 6.58 0.79
CA ALA A 494 -17.68 7.83 0.42
C ALA A 494 -19.00 7.63 -0.36
N THR A 495 -19.40 6.40 -0.65
CA THR A 495 -20.60 6.11 -1.49
C THR A 495 -21.87 5.75 -0.71
N ASP A 496 -21.84 5.65 0.62
CA ASP A 496 -23.01 5.19 1.42
C ASP A 496 -23.83 6.30 2.11
N GLU A 497 -23.67 7.56 1.73
CA GLU A 497 -24.50 8.63 2.33
C GLU A 497 -25.12 9.59 1.29
N VAL A 498 -25.90 9.08 0.32
CA VAL A 498 -26.95 9.86 -0.36
C VAL A 498 -28.05 8.92 -0.87
N VAL A 499 -28.89 8.41 0.00
CA VAL A 499 -30.33 8.18 -0.27
C VAL A 499 -31.07 8.22 1.06
N ARG A 500 -31.56 9.40 1.43
CA ARG A 500 -32.85 9.63 2.08
C ARG A 500 -33.35 11.02 1.73
#